data_1f66bf36c12f0c08153af2b269a4ef65
#
_entry.id   1f66bf36c12f0c08153af2b269a4ef65
#
_cell.length_a   1.000
_cell.length_b   1.000
_cell.length_c   1.000
_cell.angle_alpha   90.00
_cell.angle_beta   90.00
_cell.angle_gamma   90.00
#
_symmetry.space_group_name_H-M   'P 1'
#
loop_
_entity.id
_entity.type
_entity.pdbx_description
1 polymer ?
#
loop_
_entity_poly.entity_id
_entity_poly.type
_entity_poly.pdbx_seq_one_letter_code
_entity_poly.pdbx_strand_id
1 'polypeptide(L)'
;MHVTHHCKARQTQRGIPLKMIDYVLAHGIVDQDKFIIGAKEAKQRLADLEREKRLLMKIQDKGGVVVVAEGDVLITTYNRTQRA
;
A
#
# COMPACT_ATOMS: atom_id res chain seq x y z
N MET A 1 17.29 -11.37 2.90
CA MET A 1 16.90 -12.41 3.88
C MET A 1 17.40 -13.78 3.43
N HIS A 2 17.92 -14.56 4.36
CA HIS A 2 18.41 -15.90 4.06
C HIS A 2 17.24 -16.88 3.99
N VAL A 3 17.11 -17.60 2.88
CA VAL A 3 16.04 -18.58 2.67
C VAL A 3 16.61 -19.99 2.82
N THR A 4 16.06 -20.77 3.73
CA THR A 4 16.49 -22.15 3.94
C THR A 4 16.07 -23.03 2.77
N HIS A 5 16.75 -24.16 2.60
CA HIS A 5 16.41 -25.14 1.56
C HIS A 5 14.97 -25.64 1.74
N HIS A 6 14.56 -25.91 2.97
CA HIS A 6 13.19 -26.32 3.29
C HIS A 6 12.17 -25.27 2.87
N CYS A 7 12.45 -24.01 3.14
CA CYS A 7 11.57 -22.90 2.76
C CYS A 7 11.42 -22.80 1.23
N LYS A 8 12.53 -22.95 0.50
CA LYS A 8 12.50 -22.94 -0.98
C LYS A 8 11.61 -24.04 -1.53
N ALA A 9 11.72 -25.26 -1.00
CA ALA A 9 10.88 -26.38 -1.42
C ALA A 9 9.40 -26.09 -1.17
N ARG A 10 9.08 -25.53 -0.01
CA ARG A 10 7.70 -25.16 0.35
C ARG A 10 7.15 -24.04 -0.53
N GLN A 11 7.96 -23.03 -0.85
CA GLN A 11 7.56 -21.96 -1.77
C GLN A 11 7.10 -22.55 -3.10
N THR A 12 7.88 -23.43 -3.68
CA THR A 12 7.58 -24.06 -4.97
C THR A 12 6.30 -24.88 -4.89
N GLN A 13 6.14 -25.71 -3.85
CA GLN A 13 4.96 -26.55 -3.68
C GLN A 13 3.67 -25.76 -3.51
N ARG A 14 3.74 -24.60 -2.85
CA ARG A 14 2.55 -23.83 -2.47
C ARG A 14 2.31 -22.63 -3.36
N GLY A 15 3.16 -22.40 -4.34
CA GLY A 15 3.01 -21.28 -5.25
C GLY A 15 3.15 -19.92 -4.55
N ILE A 16 4.09 -19.83 -3.60
CA ILE A 16 4.35 -18.59 -2.86
C ILE A 16 5.67 -18.00 -3.35
N PRO A 17 5.63 -17.02 -4.28
CA PRO A 17 6.85 -16.41 -4.80
C PRO A 17 7.50 -15.47 -3.78
N LEU A 18 8.77 -15.16 -3.99
CA LEU A 18 9.53 -14.29 -3.12
C LEU A 18 8.89 -12.90 -2.97
N LYS A 19 8.31 -12.36 -4.03
CA LYS A 19 7.56 -11.08 -3.98
C LYS A 19 6.45 -11.11 -2.95
N MET A 20 5.74 -12.22 -2.85
CA MET A 20 4.65 -12.37 -1.91
C MET A 20 5.18 -12.45 -0.48
N ILE A 21 6.29 -13.16 -0.28
CA ILE A 21 6.97 -13.24 1.02
C ILE A 21 7.43 -11.85 1.47
N ASP A 22 8.09 -11.12 0.59
CA ASP A 22 8.57 -9.76 0.90
C ASP A 22 7.41 -8.84 1.28
N TYR A 23 6.29 -8.95 0.58
CA TYR A 23 5.10 -8.14 0.87
C TYR A 23 4.55 -8.46 2.26
N VAL A 24 4.43 -9.74 2.60
CA VAL A 24 3.92 -10.16 3.91
C VAL A 24 4.87 -9.71 5.02
N LEU A 25 6.16 -9.78 4.81
CA LEU A 25 7.14 -9.31 5.78
C LEU A 25 7.04 -7.80 6.02
N ALA A 26 6.76 -7.04 4.96
CA ALA A 26 6.67 -5.58 5.05
C ALA A 26 5.36 -5.10 5.65
N HIS A 27 4.25 -5.78 5.37
CA HIS A 27 2.91 -5.29 5.68
C HIS A 27 2.07 -6.19 6.57
N GLY A 28 2.54 -7.41 6.84
CA GLY A 28 1.79 -8.38 7.62
C GLY A 28 1.71 -8.04 9.10
N ILE A 29 0.73 -8.60 9.75
CA ILE A 29 0.59 -8.51 11.20
C ILE A 29 1.56 -9.50 11.84
N VAL A 30 2.31 -9.02 12.83
CA VAL A 30 3.28 -9.85 13.54
C VAL A 30 2.59 -10.55 14.70
N ASP A 31 2.70 -11.90 14.72
CA ASP A 31 2.24 -12.74 15.82
C ASP A 31 3.36 -13.70 16.18
N GLN A 32 4.07 -13.41 17.26
CA GLN A 32 5.29 -14.11 17.68
C GLN A 32 6.35 -14.07 16.57
N ASP A 33 6.71 -15.21 15.99
CA ASP A 33 7.67 -15.32 14.88
C ASP A 33 6.97 -15.35 13.51
N LYS A 34 5.66 -15.15 13.49
CA LYS A 34 4.85 -15.23 12.26
C LYS A 34 4.48 -13.85 11.77
N PHE A 35 4.50 -13.69 10.44
CA PHE A 35 4.01 -12.51 9.73
C PHE A 35 2.82 -12.97 8.89
N ILE A 36 1.68 -12.33 9.07
CA ILE A 36 0.41 -12.83 8.53
C ILE A 36 -0.33 -11.75 7.76
N ILE A 37 -0.74 -12.09 6.53
CA ILE A 37 -1.81 -11.39 5.82
C ILE A 37 -2.85 -12.45 5.48
N GLY A 38 -3.99 -12.41 6.16
CA GLY A 38 -5.10 -13.31 5.86
C GLY A 38 -5.86 -12.86 4.63
N ALA A 39 -6.76 -13.72 4.15
CA ALA A 39 -7.58 -13.42 2.98
C ALA A 39 -8.47 -12.19 3.21
N LYS A 40 -9.01 -12.04 4.42
CA LYS A 40 -9.85 -10.89 4.79
C LYS A 40 -9.06 -9.59 4.77
N GLU A 41 -7.86 -9.61 5.34
CA GLU A 41 -6.98 -8.45 5.38
C GLU A 41 -6.52 -8.06 3.98
N ALA A 42 -6.20 -9.04 3.13
CA ALA A 42 -5.84 -8.80 1.74
C ALA A 42 -6.99 -8.13 0.98
N LYS A 43 -8.22 -8.62 1.17
CA LYS A 43 -9.41 -8.05 0.55
C LYS A 43 -9.66 -6.61 0.99
N GLN A 44 -9.51 -6.34 2.28
CA GLN A 44 -9.67 -5.00 2.83
C GLN A 44 -8.63 -4.04 2.25
N ARG A 45 -7.38 -4.47 2.17
CA ARG A 45 -6.31 -3.66 1.59
C ARG A 45 -6.54 -3.36 0.11
N LEU A 46 -7.05 -4.33 -0.64
CA LEU A 46 -7.42 -4.11 -2.04
C LEU A 46 -8.50 -3.03 -2.17
N ALA A 47 -9.50 -3.06 -1.30
CA ALA A 47 -10.56 -2.04 -1.29
C ALA A 47 -10.00 -0.65 -0.97
N ASP A 48 -9.09 -0.57 0.00
CA ASP A 48 -8.44 0.69 0.38
C ASP A 48 -7.58 1.24 -0.76
N LEU A 49 -6.82 0.38 -1.43
CA LEU A 49 -5.99 0.76 -2.57
C LEU A 49 -6.82 1.22 -3.76
N GLU A 50 -7.98 0.59 -3.99
CA GLU A 50 -8.90 1.01 -5.05
C GLU A 50 -9.46 2.42 -4.78
N ARG A 51 -9.81 2.72 -3.55
CA ARG A 51 -10.26 4.06 -3.15
C ARG A 51 -9.14 5.09 -3.33
N GLU A 52 -7.95 4.75 -2.92
CA GLU A 52 -6.77 5.59 -3.09
C GLU A 52 -6.48 5.85 -4.55
N LYS A 53 -6.56 4.81 -5.38
CA LYS A 53 -6.40 4.91 -6.83
C LYS A 53 -7.38 5.92 -7.43
N ARG A 54 -8.66 5.82 -7.08
CA ARG A 54 -9.70 6.73 -7.59
C ARG A 54 -9.42 8.18 -7.20
N LEU A 55 -8.98 8.40 -5.97
CA LEU A 55 -8.62 9.72 -5.49
C LEU A 55 -7.43 10.29 -6.27
N LEU A 56 -6.41 9.47 -6.49
CA LEU A 56 -5.23 9.88 -7.26
C LEU A 56 -5.58 10.20 -8.70
N MET A 57 -6.49 9.44 -9.31
CA MET A 57 -6.96 9.72 -10.67
C MET A 57 -7.65 11.08 -10.75
N LYS A 58 -8.46 11.41 -9.75
CA LYS A 58 -9.11 12.74 -9.68
C LYS A 58 -8.10 13.86 -9.52
N ILE A 59 -7.08 13.66 -8.69
CA ILE A 59 -6.01 14.62 -8.51
C ILE A 59 -5.26 14.82 -9.81
N GLN A 60 -4.96 13.75 -10.53
CA GLN A 60 -4.30 13.79 -11.83
C GLN A 60 -5.13 14.57 -12.85
N ASP A 61 -6.44 14.33 -12.90
CA ASP A 61 -7.35 15.00 -13.83
C ASP A 61 -7.41 16.49 -13.59
N LYS A 62 -7.15 16.94 -12.37
CA LYS A 62 -7.08 18.38 -12.03
C LYS A 62 -5.71 19.00 -12.30
N GLY A 63 -4.76 18.23 -12.82
CA GLY A 63 -3.40 18.69 -13.02
C GLY A 63 -2.60 18.79 -11.72
N GLY A 64 -3.03 18.07 -10.69
CA GLY A 64 -2.48 18.14 -9.35
C GLY A 64 -3.27 19.07 -8.46
N VAL A 65 -3.09 18.93 -7.17
CA VAL A 65 -3.78 19.73 -6.14
C VAL A 65 -2.76 20.27 -5.18
N VAL A 66 -2.89 21.55 -4.84
CA VAL A 66 -2.06 22.20 -3.83
C VAL A 66 -2.93 22.54 -2.64
N VAL A 67 -2.44 22.22 -1.47
CA VAL A 67 -3.07 22.60 -0.21
C VAL A 67 -2.11 23.49 0.56
N VAL A 68 -2.59 24.66 0.95
CA VAL A 68 -1.82 25.58 1.80
C VAL A 68 -2.40 25.50 3.21
N ALA A 69 -1.56 25.12 4.15
CA ALA A 69 -1.97 24.96 5.53
C ALA A 69 -0.89 25.51 6.46
N GLU A 70 -1.31 25.95 7.63
CA GLU A 70 -0.41 26.41 8.68
C GLU A 70 -0.90 25.80 9.99
N GLY A 71 -0.11 24.89 10.59
CA GLY A 71 -0.54 24.10 11.73
C GLY A 71 -1.78 23.29 11.36
N ASP A 72 -2.84 23.44 12.15
CA ASP A 72 -4.13 22.74 11.93
C ASP A 72 -5.08 23.55 11.05
N VAL A 73 -4.67 24.71 10.57
CA VAL A 73 -5.55 25.61 9.82
C VAL A 73 -5.34 25.42 8.33
N LEU A 74 -6.42 25.08 7.64
CA LEU A 74 -6.46 25.01 6.18
C LEU A 74 -6.69 26.42 5.64
N ILE A 75 -5.73 26.94 4.88
CA ILE A 75 -5.77 28.31 4.39
C ILE A 75 -6.46 28.38 3.03
N THR A 76 -6.00 27.58 2.07
CA THR A 76 -6.60 27.54 0.72
C THR A 76 -6.20 26.28 -0.01
N THR A 77 -6.93 25.98 -1.09
CA THR A 77 -6.61 24.89 -2.00
C THR A 77 -6.79 25.38 -3.44
N TYR A 78 -5.99 24.84 -4.35
CA TYR A 78 -6.14 25.16 -5.77
C TYR A 78 -5.52 24.05 -6.63
N ASN A 79 -5.89 24.00 -7.90
CA ASN A 79 -5.28 23.09 -8.85
C ASN A 79 -3.87 23.55 -9.16
N ARG A 80 -2.92 22.64 -9.18
CA ARG A 80 -1.50 22.99 -9.36
C ARG A 80 -1.23 23.73 -10.68
N THR A 81 -2.01 23.44 -11.72
CA THR A 81 -1.88 24.09 -13.03
C THR A 81 -2.47 25.49 -13.07
N GLN A 82 -3.23 25.88 -12.05
CA GLN A 82 -3.80 27.22 -11.92
C GLN A 82 -2.85 28.10 -11.11
N ARG A 83 -2.74 29.36 -11.51
CA ARG A 83 -1.99 30.31 -10.73
C ARG A 83 -2.92 30.90 -9.67
N ALA A 84 -2.48 30.82 -8.45
CA ALA A 84 -3.23 31.41 -7.35
C ALA A 84 -3.21 32.93 -7.39
#